data_21f4aea5709b3245d34604219284d566
#
_entry.id   21f4aea5709b3245d34604219284d566
#
_cell.length_a   1.000
_cell.length_b   1.000
_cell.length_c   1.000
_cell.angle_alpha   90.00
_cell.angle_beta   90.00
_cell.angle_gamma   90.00
#
_symmetry.space_group_name_H-M   'P 1'
#
loop_
_entity.id
_entity.type
_entity.pdbx_description
1 polymer ?
#
loop_
_entity_poly.entity_id
_entity_poly.type
_entity_poly.pdbx_seq_one_letter_code
_entity_poly.pdbx_strand_id
1 'polypeptide(L)'
;MLRHAYRLWRELEQASGQKLLHITGIAEIGPPESALVTGTLRCAAMHGLRHELLPAPDLMRRFPAFRVPRDFVGVVQPDGGILKAETSVLAKLALAAAAGADIRSGESVRAVEPRAGCVRIVTDRGSVEAGAAIIAVGPWVQTLLPALAAPLRVTRQVMAWFEPTDAQLFPPGACRCS
;
A
#
# COMPACT_ATOMS: atom_id res chain seq x y z
N MET A 1 4.64 -11.95 -7.36
CA MET A 1 4.67 -10.47 -7.30
C MET A 1 5.02 -9.96 -5.89
N LEU A 2 4.28 -10.26 -4.83
CA LEU A 2 4.48 -9.69 -3.48
C LEU A 2 5.87 -9.96 -2.89
N ARG A 3 6.39 -11.20 -2.95
CA ARG A 3 7.75 -11.53 -2.48
C ARG A 3 8.84 -10.69 -3.16
N HIS A 4 8.65 -10.38 -4.45
CA HIS A 4 9.55 -9.48 -5.17
C HIS A 4 9.46 -8.05 -4.65
N ALA A 5 8.26 -7.56 -4.34
CA ALA A 5 8.06 -6.23 -3.74
C ALA A 5 8.77 -6.11 -2.37
N TYR A 6 8.70 -7.15 -1.52
CA TYR A 6 9.44 -7.16 -0.25
C TYR A 6 10.95 -7.00 -0.44
N ARG A 7 11.53 -7.67 -1.44
CA ARG A 7 12.94 -7.52 -1.79
C ARG A 7 13.25 -6.07 -2.21
N LEU A 8 12.46 -5.51 -3.12
CA LEU A 8 12.63 -4.12 -3.58
C LEU A 8 12.51 -3.11 -2.43
N TRP A 9 11.63 -3.34 -1.45
CA TRP A 9 11.55 -2.50 -0.26
C TRP A 9 12.81 -2.57 0.58
N ARG A 10 13.43 -3.76 0.75
CA ARG A 10 14.69 -3.90 1.46
C ARG A 10 15.85 -3.23 0.72
N GLU A 11 15.90 -3.35 -0.59
CA GLU A 11 16.87 -2.64 -1.43
C GLU A 11 16.73 -1.12 -1.28
N LEU A 12 15.51 -0.61 -1.27
CA LEU A 12 15.23 0.82 -1.03
C LEU A 12 15.64 1.26 0.38
N GLU A 13 15.38 0.46 1.41
CA GLU A 13 15.83 0.72 2.78
C GLU A 13 17.36 0.87 2.83
N GLN A 14 18.08 -0.05 2.18
CA GLN A 14 19.55 -0.01 2.13
C GLN A 14 20.05 1.22 1.38
N ALA A 15 19.48 1.53 0.22
CA ALA A 15 19.89 2.67 -0.60
C ALA A 15 19.60 4.02 0.07
N SER A 16 18.50 4.13 0.81
CA SER A 16 18.07 5.40 1.44
C SER A 16 18.53 5.57 2.89
N GLY A 17 19.02 4.50 3.53
CA GLY A 17 19.32 4.49 4.97
C GLY A 17 18.06 4.61 5.86
N GLN A 18 16.85 4.51 5.29
CA GLN A 18 15.59 4.69 5.99
C GLN A 18 14.94 3.33 6.31
N LYS A 19 14.35 3.19 7.49
CA LYS A 19 13.51 2.03 7.82
C LYS A 19 12.09 2.28 7.34
N LEU A 20 11.66 1.57 6.29
CA LEU A 20 10.40 1.79 5.59
C LEU A 20 9.37 0.70 5.87
N LEU A 21 9.78 -0.56 5.81
CA LEU A 21 8.92 -1.73 5.98
C LEU A 21 9.12 -2.35 7.37
N HIS A 22 8.09 -2.27 8.21
CA HIS A 22 8.03 -2.85 9.53
C HIS A 22 7.18 -4.12 9.50
N ILE A 23 7.81 -5.27 9.72
CA ILE A 23 7.09 -6.54 9.84
C ILE A 23 6.53 -6.63 11.26
N THR A 24 5.23 -6.49 11.38
CA THR A 24 4.50 -6.49 12.66
C THR A 24 3.51 -7.65 12.77
N GLY A 25 3.39 -8.45 11.72
CA GLY A 25 2.26 -9.34 11.52
C GLY A 25 1.02 -8.58 11.06
N ILE A 26 0.01 -9.32 10.66
CA ILE A 26 -1.31 -8.82 10.28
C ILE A 26 -2.38 -9.81 10.76
N ALA A 27 -3.53 -9.30 11.18
CA ALA A 27 -4.71 -10.09 11.48
C ALA A 27 -5.88 -9.59 10.65
N GLU A 28 -6.40 -10.43 9.78
CA GLU A 28 -7.59 -10.17 8.98
C GLU A 28 -8.80 -10.81 9.66
N ILE A 29 -9.74 -9.98 10.12
CA ILE A 29 -10.82 -10.38 11.02
C ILE A 29 -12.16 -10.19 10.32
N GLY A 30 -12.99 -11.22 10.32
CA GLY A 30 -14.31 -11.16 9.70
C GLY A 30 -15.13 -12.43 9.90
N PRO A 31 -16.37 -12.46 9.38
CA PRO A 31 -17.15 -13.70 9.31
C PRO A 31 -16.39 -14.77 8.53
N PRO A 32 -16.47 -16.06 8.91
CA PRO A 32 -15.75 -17.15 8.25
C PRO A 32 -15.97 -17.24 6.74
N GLU A 33 -17.19 -16.95 6.27
CA GLU A 33 -17.57 -17.01 4.86
C GLU A 33 -17.30 -15.71 4.08
N SER A 34 -16.80 -14.67 4.76
CA SER A 34 -16.52 -13.39 4.09
C SER A 34 -15.46 -13.57 3.00
N ALA A 35 -15.57 -12.74 1.95
CA ALA A 35 -14.60 -12.73 0.86
C ALA A 35 -13.18 -12.42 1.38
N LEU A 36 -13.06 -11.65 2.46
CA LEU A 36 -11.79 -11.34 3.12
C LEU A 36 -11.15 -12.63 3.66
N VAL A 37 -11.85 -13.34 4.57
CA VAL A 37 -11.32 -14.55 5.24
C VAL A 37 -11.05 -15.66 4.24
N THR A 38 -12.06 -16.01 3.41
CA THR A 38 -11.94 -17.08 2.41
C THR A 38 -10.86 -16.77 1.36
N GLY A 39 -10.78 -15.52 0.91
CA GLY A 39 -9.76 -15.07 -0.03
C GLY A 39 -8.36 -15.15 0.55
N THR A 40 -8.17 -14.74 1.80
CA THR A 40 -6.88 -14.81 2.49
C THR A 40 -6.43 -16.26 2.69
N LEU A 41 -7.30 -17.12 3.18
CA LEU A 41 -6.99 -18.56 3.34
C LEU A 41 -6.63 -19.22 2.01
N ARG A 42 -7.41 -18.94 0.95
CA ARG A 42 -7.10 -19.43 -0.39
C ARG A 42 -5.73 -18.95 -0.90
N CYS A 43 -5.44 -17.67 -0.71
CA CYS A 43 -4.16 -17.08 -1.08
C CYS A 43 -3.01 -17.72 -0.30
N ALA A 44 -3.18 -17.91 1.01
CA ALA A 44 -2.19 -18.53 1.87
C ALA A 44 -1.89 -19.97 1.45
N ALA A 45 -2.93 -20.77 1.19
CA ALA A 45 -2.79 -22.14 0.70
C ALA A 45 -2.07 -22.19 -0.67
N MET A 46 -2.49 -21.35 -1.62
CA MET A 46 -1.94 -21.30 -2.98
C MET A 46 -0.45 -20.95 -3.00
N HIS A 47 -0.01 -20.10 -2.08
CA HIS A 47 1.35 -19.56 -2.06
C HIS A 47 2.22 -20.10 -0.91
N GLY A 48 1.72 -21.06 -0.13
CA GLY A 48 2.44 -21.65 0.99
C GLY A 48 2.82 -20.60 2.05
N LEU A 49 1.89 -19.67 2.37
CA LEU A 49 2.12 -18.62 3.36
C LEU A 49 1.81 -19.15 4.76
N ARG A 50 2.67 -18.84 5.72
CA ARG A 50 2.42 -19.12 7.13
C ARG A 50 1.22 -18.32 7.62
N HIS A 51 0.28 -19.00 8.23
CA HIS A 51 -0.91 -18.36 8.81
C HIS A 51 -1.50 -19.23 9.91
N GLU A 52 -2.29 -18.60 10.76
CA GLU A 52 -3.10 -19.24 11.80
C GLU A 52 -4.54 -18.78 11.65
N LEU A 53 -5.51 -19.68 11.73
CA LEU A 53 -6.92 -19.34 11.80
C LEU A 53 -7.36 -19.43 13.25
N LEU A 54 -7.73 -18.30 13.83
CA LEU A 54 -8.12 -18.18 15.23
C LEU A 54 -9.61 -17.85 15.35
N PRO A 55 -10.38 -18.60 16.18
CA PRO A 55 -11.73 -18.20 16.56
C PRO A 55 -11.68 -16.96 17.47
N ALA A 56 -12.78 -16.23 17.58
CA ALA A 56 -12.88 -14.97 18.32
C ALA A 56 -12.33 -15.05 19.77
N PRO A 57 -12.60 -16.11 20.59
CA PRO A 57 -12.04 -16.18 21.95
C PRO A 57 -10.51 -16.23 21.97
N ASP A 58 -9.91 -16.98 21.05
CA ASP A 58 -8.45 -17.13 20.97
C ASP A 58 -7.79 -15.86 20.45
N LEU A 59 -8.45 -15.19 19.49
CA LEU A 59 -8.02 -13.90 18.95
C LEU A 59 -8.02 -12.84 20.06
N MET A 60 -9.08 -12.73 20.85
CA MET A 60 -9.17 -11.77 21.96
C MET A 60 -8.21 -12.10 23.11
N ARG A 61 -7.90 -13.38 23.34
CA ARG A 61 -6.88 -13.77 24.30
C ARG A 61 -5.48 -13.37 23.86
N ARG A 62 -5.17 -13.56 22.57
CA ARG A 62 -3.87 -13.21 21.98
C ARG A 62 -3.69 -11.70 21.80
N PHE A 63 -4.77 -10.99 21.48
CA PHE A 63 -4.80 -9.56 21.24
C PHE A 63 -5.88 -8.89 22.10
N PRO A 64 -5.59 -8.59 23.37
CA PRO A 64 -6.59 -8.10 24.33
C PRO A 64 -7.24 -6.76 23.99
N ALA A 65 -6.62 -5.99 23.09
CA ALA A 65 -7.17 -4.72 22.60
C ALA A 65 -8.43 -4.91 21.75
N PHE A 66 -8.62 -6.09 21.14
CA PHE A 66 -9.75 -6.32 20.25
C PHE A 66 -11.00 -6.80 20.98
N ARG A 67 -12.13 -6.35 20.48
CA ARG A 67 -13.47 -6.84 20.84
C ARG A 67 -14.11 -7.35 19.55
N VAL A 68 -14.13 -8.66 19.40
CA VAL A 68 -14.54 -9.35 18.17
C VAL A 68 -15.85 -10.07 18.39
N PRO A 69 -16.85 -9.98 17.50
CA PRO A 69 -18.06 -10.78 17.55
C PRO A 69 -17.74 -12.27 17.65
N ARG A 70 -18.56 -13.03 18.40
CA ARG A 70 -18.28 -14.45 18.70
C ARG A 70 -18.24 -15.35 17.49
N ASP A 71 -18.95 -14.99 16.42
CA ASP A 71 -19.06 -15.67 15.14
C ASP A 71 -17.96 -15.29 14.14
N PHE A 72 -17.06 -14.36 14.50
CA PHE A 72 -15.93 -13.98 13.67
C PHE A 72 -14.70 -14.87 13.92
N VAL A 73 -13.85 -14.90 12.91
CA VAL A 73 -12.53 -15.52 12.97
C VAL A 73 -11.45 -14.52 12.53
N GLY A 74 -10.21 -14.79 12.90
CA GLY A 74 -9.06 -14.02 12.46
C GLY A 74 -8.04 -14.90 11.74
N VAL A 75 -7.60 -14.48 10.55
CA VAL A 75 -6.44 -15.07 9.88
C VAL A 75 -5.23 -14.26 10.24
N VAL A 76 -4.33 -14.82 11.03
CA VAL A 76 -3.12 -14.15 11.52
C VAL A 76 -1.93 -14.59 10.68
N GLN A 77 -1.19 -13.63 10.11
CA GLN A 77 0.00 -13.88 9.31
C GLN A 77 1.20 -13.14 9.92
N PRO A 78 2.32 -13.84 10.21
CA PRO A 78 3.49 -13.22 10.82
C PRO A 78 4.29 -12.34 9.86
N ASP A 79 4.18 -12.57 8.56
CA ASP A 79 5.00 -11.91 7.52
C ASP A 79 4.34 -10.63 6.98
N GLY A 80 3.16 -10.27 7.47
CA GLY A 80 2.51 -8.99 7.19
C GLY A 80 3.16 -7.83 7.95
N GLY A 81 2.76 -6.60 7.61
CA GLY A 81 3.35 -5.45 8.28
C GLY A 81 2.88 -4.10 7.76
N ILE A 82 3.56 -3.05 8.18
CA ILE A 82 3.26 -1.67 7.87
C ILE A 82 4.38 -1.07 7.03
N LEU A 83 4.01 -0.43 5.93
CA LEU A 83 4.90 0.39 5.14
C LEU A 83 4.67 1.87 5.50
N LYS A 84 5.75 2.60 5.83
CA LYS A 84 5.69 4.05 6.03
C LYS A 84 5.56 4.74 4.67
N ALA A 85 4.33 5.00 4.24
CA ALA A 85 4.03 5.46 2.89
C ALA A 85 4.73 6.78 2.55
N GLU A 86 4.57 7.81 3.37
CA GLU A 86 5.17 9.14 3.15
C GLU A 86 6.69 9.07 3.14
N THR A 87 7.31 8.42 4.14
CA THR A 87 8.77 8.24 4.21
C THR A 87 9.28 7.50 2.97
N SER A 88 8.52 6.53 2.48
CA SER A 88 8.88 5.75 1.29
C SER A 88 8.85 6.61 0.01
N VAL A 89 7.88 7.51 -0.10
CA VAL A 89 7.81 8.46 -1.23
C VAL A 89 9.00 9.42 -1.16
N LEU A 90 9.26 10.02 0.00
CA LEU A 90 10.37 10.96 0.19
C LEU A 90 11.74 10.29 -0.08
N ALA A 91 11.94 9.06 0.38
CA ALA A 91 13.16 8.30 0.10
C ALA A 91 13.38 8.08 -1.41
N LYS A 92 12.32 7.70 -2.15
CA LYS A 92 12.39 7.55 -3.60
C LYS A 92 12.69 8.86 -4.31
N LEU A 93 12.04 9.96 -3.91
CA LEU A 93 12.28 11.29 -4.48
C LEU A 93 13.72 11.74 -4.25
N ALA A 94 14.25 11.56 -3.03
CA ALA A 94 15.63 11.91 -2.71
C ALA A 94 16.64 11.12 -3.56
N LEU A 95 16.44 9.81 -3.71
CA LEU A 95 17.30 8.97 -4.55
C LEU A 95 17.19 9.33 -6.03
N ALA A 96 15.99 9.65 -6.53
CA ALA A 96 15.79 10.07 -7.90
C ALA A 96 16.50 11.41 -8.18
N ALA A 97 16.37 12.38 -7.28
CA ALA A 97 17.05 13.66 -7.39
C ALA A 97 18.59 13.49 -7.36
N ALA A 98 19.10 12.63 -6.47
CA ALA A 98 20.53 12.31 -6.41
C ALA A 98 21.03 11.63 -7.70
N ALA A 99 20.16 10.92 -8.40
CA ALA A 99 20.44 10.32 -9.71
C ALA A 99 20.25 11.30 -10.90
N GLY A 100 19.97 12.59 -10.64
CA GLY A 100 19.84 13.63 -11.66
C GLY A 100 18.43 13.80 -12.23
N ALA A 101 17.39 13.22 -11.62
CA ALA A 101 16.02 13.44 -12.06
C ALA A 101 15.55 14.87 -11.72
N ASP A 102 14.89 15.52 -12.68
CA ASP A 102 14.19 16.80 -12.46
C ASP A 102 12.81 16.53 -11.86
N ILE A 103 12.61 16.91 -10.60
CA ILE A 103 11.38 16.69 -9.86
C ILE A 103 10.61 18.00 -9.75
N ARG A 104 9.46 18.07 -10.42
CA ARG A 104 8.60 19.26 -10.48
C ARG A 104 7.37 19.07 -9.60
N SER A 105 7.36 19.68 -8.44
CA SER A 105 6.22 19.71 -7.55
C SER A 105 5.33 20.93 -7.79
N GLY A 106 4.03 20.81 -7.47
CA GLY A 106 3.08 21.90 -7.67
C GLY A 106 2.87 22.31 -9.13
N GLU A 107 3.12 21.38 -10.07
CA GLU A 107 2.89 21.55 -11.51
C GLU A 107 1.88 20.52 -11.97
N SER A 108 0.74 20.99 -12.46
CA SER A 108 -0.37 20.12 -12.87
C SER A 108 -0.26 19.72 -14.32
N VAL A 109 -0.25 18.42 -14.61
CA VAL A 109 -0.35 17.90 -15.97
C VAL A 109 -1.78 18.08 -16.49
N ARG A 110 -1.93 18.72 -17.64
CA ARG A 110 -3.21 19.00 -18.31
C ARG A 110 -3.52 18.04 -19.44
N ALA A 111 -2.49 17.63 -20.19
CA ALA A 111 -2.64 16.70 -21.30
C ALA A 111 -1.35 15.89 -21.52
N VAL A 112 -1.53 14.71 -22.09
CA VAL A 112 -0.46 13.85 -22.58
C VAL A 112 -0.76 13.58 -24.06
N GLU A 113 0.08 14.08 -24.94
CA GLU A 113 -0.12 14.07 -26.40
C GLU A 113 0.93 13.17 -27.06
N PRO A 114 0.57 11.94 -27.47
CA PRO A 114 1.45 11.13 -28.30
C PRO A 114 1.73 11.82 -29.64
N ARG A 115 2.99 11.80 -30.06
CA ARG A 115 3.45 12.33 -31.35
C ARG A 115 4.37 11.33 -32.04
N ALA A 116 4.69 11.57 -33.29
CA ALA A 116 5.62 10.72 -34.01
C ALA A 116 7.01 10.76 -33.35
N GLY A 117 7.41 9.64 -32.72
CA GLY A 117 8.71 9.46 -32.05
C GLY A 117 8.88 10.12 -30.68
N CYS A 118 7.86 10.80 -30.14
CA CYS A 118 7.93 11.42 -28.82
C CYS A 118 6.54 11.54 -28.15
N VAL A 119 6.53 11.95 -26.91
CA VAL A 119 5.32 12.31 -26.15
C VAL A 119 5.48 13.74 -25.65
N ARG A 120 4.50 14.60 -25.93
CA ARG A 120 4.41 15.93 -25.35
C ARG A 120 3.53 15.91 -24.12
N ILE A 121 4.05 16.43 -23.02
CA ILE A 121 3.34 16.58 -21.74
C ILE A 121 3.06 18.06 -21.54
N VAL A 122 1.78 18.43 -21.51
CA VAL A 122 1.33 19.81 -21.29
C VAL A 122 0.99 19.99 -19.82
N THR A 123 1.54 21.03 -19.21
CA THR A 123 1.30 21.39 -17.81
C THR A 123 0.68 22.78 -17.71
N ASP A 124 0.34 23.22 -16.51
CA ASP A 124 -0.09 24.61 -16.25
C ASP A 124 1.07 25.62 -16.27
N ARG A 125 2.31 25.16 -16.42
CA ARG A 125 3.51 26.00 -16.50
C ARG A 125 4.23 25.94 -17.85
N GLY A 126 3.75 25.13 -18.78
CA GLY A 126 4.35 24.98 -20.10
C GLY A 126 4.20 23.57 -20.67
N SER A 127 5.17 23.14 -21.46
CA SER A 127 5.19 21.78 -21.99
C SER A 127 6.59 21.19 -22.02
N VAL A 128 6.67 19.86 -21.92
CA VAL A 128 7.91 19.09 -22.01
C VAL A 128 7.73 18.00 -23.06
N GLU A 129 8.76 17.74 -23.86
CA GLU A 129 8.81 16.61 -24.80
C GLU A 129 9.79 15.56 -24.31
N ALA A 130 9.39 14.29 -24.41
CA ALA A 130 10.18 13.15 -24.00
C ALA A 130 10.02 12.00 -24.98
N GLY A 131 11.02 11.11 -25.07
CA GLY A 131 10.93 9.92 -25.92
C GLY A 131 9.87 8.92 -25.45
N ALA A 132 9.58 8.88 -24.12
CA ALA A 132 8.55 8.04 -23.52
C ALA A 132 8.01 8.69 -22.26
N ALA A 133 6.80 8.31 -21.84
CA ALA A 133 6.19 8.74 -20.60
C ALA A 133 5.59 7.54 -19.83
N ILE A 134 5.78 7.55 -18.50
CA ILE A 134 5.11 6.62 -17.60
C ILE A 134 4.02 7.39 -16.86
N ILE A 135 2.78 6.91 -16.98
CA ILE A 135 1.61 7.55 -16.36
C ILE A 135 1.24 6.78 -15.10
N ALA A 136 1.47 7.37 -13.94
CA ALA A 136 1.23 6.80 -12.62
C ALA A 136 0.37 7.74 -11.75
N VAL A 137 -0.74 8.23 -12.32
CA VAL A 137 -1.56 9.33 -11.79
C VAL A 137 -2.69 8.89 -10.86
N GLY A 138 -2.75 7.61 -10.48
CA GLY A 138 -3.76 7.11 -9.56
C GLY A 138 -5.20 7.49 -9.97
N PRO A 139 -6.00 8.10 -9.09
CA PRO A 139 -7.40 8.42 -9.38
C PRO A 139 -7.60 9.45 -10.49
N TRP A 140 -6.58 10.24 -10.85
CA TRP A 140 -6.66 11.22 -11.93
C TRP A 140 -6.54 10.60 -13.33
N VAL A 141 -6.39 9.28 -13.43
CA VAL A 141 -6.34 8.58 -14.73
C VAL A 141 -7.58 8.85 -15.57
N GLN A 142 -8.76 9.00 -14.96
CA GLN A 142 -10.01 9.31 -15.66
C GLN A 142 -9.97 10.67 -16.37
N THR A 143 -9.24 11.63 -15.81
CA THR A 143 -9.08 12.97 -16.38
C THR A 143 -8.05 12.99 -17.50
N LEU A 144 -6.91 12.33 -17.32
CA LEU A 144 -5.79 12.37 -18.26
C LEU A 144 -5.92 11.35 -19.41
N LEU A 145 -6.56 10.22 -19.14
CA LEU A 145 -6.73 9.12 -20.10
C LEU A 145 -8.18 8.62 -20.10
N PRO A 146 -9.14 9.39 -20.64
CA PRO A 146 -10.57 9.02 -20.61
C PRO A 146 -10.86 7.66 -21.25
N ALA A 147 -10.08 7.25 -22.25
CA ALA A 147 -10.23 5.94 -22.90
C ALA A 147 -9.97 4.76 -21.94
N LEU A 148 -9.21 4.95 -20.88
CA LEU A 148 -8.95 3.94 -19.84
C LEU A 148 -9.89 4.07 -18.63
N ALA A 149 -10.76 5.07 -18.60
CA ALA A 149 -11.63 5.34 -17.47
C ALA A 149 -12.72 4.28 -17.27
N ALA A 150 -13.24 3.71 -18.34
CA ALA A 150 -14.41 2.81 -18.28
C ALA A 150 -14.24 1.58 -17.37
N PRO A 151 -13.10 0.86 -17.35
CA PRO A 151 -12.89 -0.28 -16.45
C PRO A 151 -12.43 0.10 -15.03
N LEU A 152 -12.17 1.39 -14.76
CA LEU A 152 -11.57 1.86 -13.51
C LEU A 152 -12.61 2.60 -12.65
N ARG A 153 -12.85 2.09 -11.44
CA ARG A 153 -13.71 2.74 -10.45
C ARG A 153 -12.86 3.29 -9.31
N VAL A 154 -12.87 4.61 -9.16
CA VAL A 154 -12.23 5.27 -8.01
C VAL A 154 -13.15 5.11 -6.80
N THR A 155 -12.63 4.52 -5.72
CA THR A 155 -13.32 4.39 -4.43
C THR A 155 -12.55 5.16 -3.36
N ARG A 156 -13.29 5.77 -2.43
CA ARG A 156 -12.71 6.42 -1.27
C ARG A 156 -12.50 5.39 -0.17
N GLN A 157 -11.28 5.30 0.32
CA GLN A 157 -10.95 4.57 1.55
C GLN A 157 -10.67 5.60 2.64
N VAL A 158 -11.33 5.45 3.79
CA VAL A 158 -11.11 6.33 4.93
C VAL A 158 -10.08 5.69 5.85
N MET A 159 -9.00 6.42 6.10
CA MET A 159 -7.99 6.05 7.07
C MET A 159 -8.08 7.02 8.25
N ALA A 160 -8.08 6.49 9.46
CA ALA A 160 -8.15 7.28 10.68
C ALA A 160 -7.03 6.86 11.65
N TRP A 161 -6.54 7.84 12.39
CA TRP A 161 -5.55 7.65 13.42
C TRP A 161 -6.24 7.88 14.78
N PHE A 162 -6.08 6.92 15.69
CA PHE A 162 -6.66 6.98 17.03
C PHE A 162 -5.55 6.96 18.05
N GLU A 163 -5.66 7.80 19.06
CA GLU A 163 -4.85 7.70 20.26
C GLU A 163 -5.51 6.69 21.22
N PRO A 164 -4.82 5.60 21.59
CA PRO A 164 -5.39 4.61 22.49
C PRO A 164 -5.47 5.17 23.90
N THR A 165 -6.56 4.89 24.62
CA THR A 165 -6.71 5.25 26.04
C THR A 165 -5.78 4.44 26.94
N ASP A 166 -5.38 3.24 26.51
CA ASP A 166 -4.40 2.38 27.18
C ASP A 166 -3.33 1.94 26.16
N ALA A 167 -2.19 2.60 26.19
CA ALA A 167 -1.07 2.31 25.30
C ALA A 167 -0.43 0.94 25.55
N GLN A 168 -0.62 0.34 26.73
CA GLN A 168 -0.07 -0.98 27.07
C GLN A 168 -0.73 -2.10 26.26
N LEU A 169 -1.94 -1.88 25.76
CA LEU A 169 -2.63 -2.81 24.87
C LEU A 169 -2.02 -2.90 23.47
N PHE A 170 -1.12 -1.96 23.13
CA PHE A 170 -0.48 -1.85 21.81
C PHE A 170 1.04 -1.80 21.93
N PRO A 171 1.69 -2.82 22.54
CA PRO A 171 3.13 -2.81 22.68
C PRO A 171 3.82 -2.81 21.30
N PRO A 172 5.04 -2.26 21.19
CA PRO A 172 5.84 -2.34 19.99
C PRO A 172 5.99 -3.80 19.53
N GLY A 173 5.66 -4.09 18.26
CA GLY A 173 5.70 -5.45 17.72
C GLY A 173 4.43 -6.29 17.92
N ALA A 174 3.41 -5.80 18.61
CA ALA A 174 2.09 -6.42 18.57
C ALA A 174 1.51 -6.36 17.14
N CYS A 175 0.80 -7.41 16.75
CA CYS A 175 0.09 -7.45 15.48
C CYS A 175 -0.87 -6.25 15.40
N ARG A 176 -0.68 -5.42 14.39
CA ARG A 176 -1.56 -4.28 14.12
C ARG A 176 -2.53 -4.70 13.03
N CYS A 177 -3.81 -4.54 13.29
CA CYS A 177 -4.83 -4.78 12.27
C CYS A 177 -4.78 -3.71 11.20
N SER A 178 -4.93 -4.12 9.97
CA SER A 178 -5.22 -3.25 8.82
C SER A 178 -6.71 -3.09 8.65
#